data_70c9fd371726fa645440abdea06ac415
#
_entry.id   70c9fd371726fa645440abdea06ac415
#
_cell.length_a   1.000
_cell.length_b   1.000
_cell.length_c   1.000
_cell.angle_alpha   90.00
_cell.angle_beta   90.00
_cell.angle_gamma   90.00
#
_symmetry.space_group_name_H-M   'P 1'
#
loop_
_entity.id
_entity.type
_entity.pdbx_description
1 polymer ?
#
loop_
_entity_poly.entity_id
_entity_poly.type
_entity_poly.pdbx_seq_one_letter_code
_entity_poly.pdbx_strand_id
1 'polypeptide(L)'
;KGTPLVGKDFRWDVSFTAANQYAKVKKLYPGITQKLIGGGTGYKVVAEVGEPMGELLTYDYKKDEHGNRVVSSNGFYVLDYDAGFKKNSNINPSFIGGFNTSFYYKNFNINLGFDYKFGGALLSMSNYYLIGNGLSKESLPYRDEKHGGLAYYINEQNVKVPCEHNTTAPAGAKDNRVYHDGLILNGVKEDGSKNDIILSAYEYYSTFIHDMSADLQPDNIYKNDYIKFREIGISYTIPKRIVEKAKLQKVTLTATARNLFYLYKAIPNIDAESTLGTNSYEEYSFFPSTRSFGIGVSVSF
;
A
#
# COMPACT_ATOMS: atom_id res chain seq x y z
N LYS A 1 28.58 -10.85 3.10
CA LYS A 1 29.03 -10.43 4.43
C LYS A 1 30.42 -9.80 4.33
N GLY A 2 30.68 -8.77 5.10
CA GLY A 2 31.97 -8.11 5.17
C GLY A 2 32.19 -7.44 6.52
N THR A 3 33.46 -7.14 6.80
CA THR A 3 33.87 -6.39 7.98
C THR A 3 34.64 -5.14 7.52
N PRO A 4 33.94 -4.04 7.22
CA PRO A 4 34.56 -2.85 6.65
C PRO A 4 35.60 -2.17 7.55
N LEU A 5 35.42 -2.24 8.86
CA LEU A 5 36.30 -1.63 9.82
C LEU A 5 36.63 -2.57 10.99
N VAL A 6 37.93 -2.70 11.28
CA VAL A 6 38.47 -3.40 12.45
C VAL A 6 39.50 -2.52 13.10
N GLY A 7 39.28 -2.15 14.35
CA GLY A 7 40.21 -1.43 15.20
C GLY A 7 40.49 -2.19 16.48
N LYS A 8 41.33 -1.64 17.37
CA LYS A 8 41.69 -2.28 18.64
C LYS A 8 40.46 -2.58 19.53
N ASP A 9 39.54 -1.63 19.61
CA ASP A 9 38.34 -1.73 20.48
C ASP A 9 37.03 -1.66 19.68
N PHE A 10 37.08 -1.57 18.34
CA PHE A 10 35.94 -1.38 17.48
C PHE A 10 35.96 -2.35 16.30
N ARG A 11 34.79 -2.93 15.99
CA ARG A 11 34.56 -3.74 14.81
C ARG A 11 33.19 -3.43 14.24
N TRP A 12 33.12 -3.29 12.91
CA TRP A 12 31.89 -3.10 12.18
C TRP A 12 31.70 -4.24 11.18
N ASP A 13 30.60 -4.97 11.32
CA ASP A 13 30.21 -6.04 10.42
C ASP A 13 28.96 -5.63 9.64
N VAL A 14 28.91 -6.01 8.38
CA VAL A 14 27.73 -5.82 7.51
C VAL A 14 27.36 -7.13 6.81
N SER A 15 26.07 -7.34 6.60
CA SER A 15 25.54 -8.45 5.82
C SER A 15 24.39 -7.95 4.97
N PHE A 16 24.44 -8.25 3.69
CA PHE A 16 23.39 -7.98 2.74
C PHE A 16 22.93 -9.28 2.11
N THR A 17 21.61 -9.49 2.00
CA THR A 17 20.99 -10.61 1.31
C THR A 17 19.99 -10.05 0.30
N ALA A 18 19.97 -10.63 -0.88
CA ALA A 18 19.01 -10.30 -1.94
C ALA A 18 18.61 -11.57 -2.65
N ALA A 19 17.31 -11.72 -2.91
CA ALA A 19 16.77 -12.77 -3.75
C ALA A 19 15.87 -12.13 -4.80
N ASN A 20 16.06 -12.55 -6.04
CA ASN A 20 15.15 -12.25 -7.14
C ASN A 20 14.23 -13.46 -7.29
N GLN A 21 12.91 -13.22 -7.26
CA GLN A 21 11.91 -14.25 -7.51
C GLN A 21 11.34 -14.06 -8.90
N TYR A 22 11.64 -14.99 -9.78
CA TYR A 22 11.04 -15.02 -11.11
C TYR A 22 10.63 -16.45 -11.44
N ALA A 23 9.33 -16.68 -11.61
CA ALA A 23 8.78 -17.95 -12.01
C ALA A 23 7.93 -17.73 -13.28
N LYS A 24 8.24 -18.45 -14.35
CA LYS A 24 7.50 -18.40 -15.62
C LYS A 24 6.72 -19.69 -15.81
N VAL A 25 5.45 -19.58 -16.18
CA VAL A 25 4.59 -20.73 -16.50
C VAL A 25 4.99 -21.27 -17.88
N LYS A 26 5.67 -22.43 -17.90
CA LYS A 26 6.10 -23.05 -19.15
C LYS A 26 5.01 -23.89 -19.81
N LYS A 27 4.20 -24.57 -18.99
CA LYS A 27 3.15 -25.49 -19.50
C LYS A 27 2.08 -25.67 -18.43
N LEU A 28 0.85 -25.79 -18.85
CA LEU A 28 -0.30 -26.27 -18.06
C LEU A 28 -0.79 -27.60 -18.64
N TYR A 29 -1.91 -28.11 -18.10
CA TYR A 29 -2.55 -29.32 -18.63
C TYR A 29 -2.89 -29.14 -20.14
N PRO A 30 -2.79 -30.18 -20.97
CA PRO A 30 -3.10 -30.09 -22.39
C PRO A 30 -4.46 -29.45 -22.66
N GLY A 31 -4.49 -28.46 -23.57
CA GLY A 31 -5.70 -27.70 -23.90
C GLY A 31 -6.01 -26.51 -22.99
N ILE A 32 -5.22 -26.29 -21.92
CA ILE A 32 -5.37 -25.14 -21.03
C ILE A 32 -4.20 -24.18 -21.23
N THR A 33 -4.49 -22.93 -21.59
CA THR A 33 -3.49 -21.85 -21.73
C THR A 33 -3.41 -20.97 -20.49
N GLN A 34 -4.51 -20.88 -19.71
CA GLN A 34 -4.60 -20.06 -18.51
C GLN A 34 -5.35 -20.81 -17.42
N LYS A 35 -4.88 -20.72 -16.18
CA LYS A 35 -5.52 -21.27 -14.98
C LYS A 35 -5.75 -20.17 -13.95
N LEU A 36 -6.98 -20.05 -13.46
CA LEU A 36 -7.31 -19.19 -12.32
C LEU A 36 -6.64 -19.73 -11.05
N ILE A 37 -5.91 -18.84 -10.35
CA ILE A 37 -5.29 -19.12 -9.04
C ILE A 37 -6.17 -18.54 -7.93
N GLY A 38 -6.72 -17.36 -8.15
CA GLY A 38 -7.59 -16.66 -7.24
C GLY A 38 -8.28 -15.50 -7.94
N GLY A 39 -9.21 -14.87 -7.26
CA GLY A 39 -9.93 -13.73 -7.82
C GLY A 39 -11.16 -13.37 -7.01
N GLY A 40 -11.75 -12.26 -7.38
CA GLY A 40 -12.96 -11.71 -6.79
C GLY A 40 -13.70 -10.85 -7.82
N THR A 41 -14.58 -9.99 -7.33
CA THR A 41 -15.31 -9.06 -8.20
C THR A 41 -14.32 -8.05 -8.81
N GLY A 42 -14.23 -8.03 -10.13
CA GLY A 42 -13.40 -7.09 -10.90
C GLY A 42 -11.91 -7.41 -10.98
N TYR A 43 -11.43 -8.55 -10.45
CA TYR A 43 -10.04 -8.95 -10.61
C TYR A 43 -9.86 -10.47 -10.70
N LYS A 44 -8.76 -10.90 -11.30
CA LYS A 44 -8.33 -12.30 -11.40
C LYS A 44 -6.83 -12.40 -11.17
N VAL A 45 -6.40 -13.44 -10.48
CA VAL A 45 -4.98 -13.84 -10.42
C VAL A 45 -4.84 -15.16 -11.19
N VAL A 46 -3.94 -15.16 -12.15
CA VAL A 46 -3.84 -16.28 -13.10
C VAL A 46 -2.41 -16.82 -13.23
N ALA A 47 -2.33 -18.07 -13.65
CA ALA A 47 -1.15 -18.67 -14.27
C ALA A 47 -1.42 -18.81 -15.75
N GLU A 48 -0.67 -18.13 -16.62
CA GLU A 48 -0.81 -18.15 -18.06
C GLU A 48 0.46 -18.67 -18.72
N VAL A 49 0.32 -19.56 -19.69
CA VAL A 49 1.46 -20.15 -20.40
C VAL A 49 2.24 -19.06 -21.13
N GLY A 50 3.53 -18.97 -20.86
CA GLY A 50 4.41 -17.96 -21.44
C GLY A 50 4.58 -16.70 -20.59
N GLU A 51 3.78 -16.52 -19.54
CA GLU A 51 3.80 -15.34 -18.67
C GLU A 51 4.40 -15.65 -17.28
N PRO A 52 4.80 -14.63 -16.52
CA PRO A 52 5.16 -14.79 -15.12
C PRO A 52 4.01 -15.38 -14.28
N MET A 53 4.35 -16.22 -13.32
CA MET A 53 3.38 -16.79 -12.39
C MET A 53 2.74 -15.67 -11.54
N GLY A 54 1.40 -15.68 -11.41
CA GLY A 54 0.69 -14.75 -10.54
C GLY A 54 0.37 -13.39 -11.18
N GLU A 55 0.08 -13.39 -12.48
CA GLU A 55 -0.44 -12.20 -13.16
C GLU A 55 -1.77 -11.78 -12.55
N LEU A 56 -1.86 -10.50 -12.16
CA LEU A 56 -3.08 -9.87 -11.67
C LEU A 56 -3.74 -9.11 -12.82
N LEU A 57 -4.95 -9.52 -13.14
CA LEU A 57 -5.77 -8.96 -14.20
C LEU A 57 -6.94 -8.19 -13.61
N THR A 58 -7.26 -7.03 -14.18
CA THR A 58 -8.43 -6.20 -13.85
C THR A 58 -9.08 -5.70 -15.12
N TYR A 59 -10.29 -5.15 -15.02
CA TYR A 59 -10.77 -4.27 -16.06
C TYR A 59 -9.94 -2.98 -16.06
N ASP A 60 -9.72 -2.37 -17.23
CA ASP A 60 -9.16 -1.01 -17.34
C ASP A 60 -10.33 -0.01 -17.45
N TYR A 61 -10.03 1.27 -17.31
CA TYR A 61 -10.99 2.32 -17.63
C TYR A 61 -11.15 2.44 -19.15
N LYS A 62 -12.40 2.63 -19.59
CA LYS A 62 -12.72 2.94 -20.97
C LYS A 62 -12.03 4.24 -21.37
N LYS A 63 -11.43 4.26 -22.56
CA LYS A 63 -10.70 5.42 -23.11
C LYS A 63 -11.22 5.75 -24.49
N ASP A 64 -11.16 7.03 -24.83
CA ASP A 64 -11.39 7.49 -26.21
C ASP A 64 -10.17 7.18 -27.11
N GLU A 65 -10.26 7.56 -28.37
CA GLU A 65 -9.17 7.37 -29.36
C GLU A 65 -7.90 8.19 -29.04
N HIS A 66 -8.00 9.20 -28.16
CA HIS A 66 -6.89 10.04 -27.70
C HIS A 66 -6.32 9.54 -26.36
N GLY A 67 -6.86 8.47 -25.78
CA GLY A 67 -6.43 7.90 -24.50
C GLY A 67 -7.00 8.58 -23.26
N ASN A 68 -7.96 9.51 -23.40
CA ASN A 68 -8.65 10.12 -22.27
C ASN A 68 -9.64 9.13 -21.64
N ARG A 69 -9.73 9.08 -20.32
CA ARG A 69 -10.72 8.26 -19.61
C ARG A 69 -12.15 8.76 -19.92
N VAL A 70 -13.05 7.83 -20.21
CA VAL A 70 -14.46 8.12 -20.45
C VAL A 70 -15.21 8.20 -19.12
N VAL A 71 -16.03 9.21 -18.98
CA VAL A 71 -16.88 9.50 -17.82
C VAL A 71 -18.33 9.28 -18.20
N SER A 72 -19.06 8.55 -17.37
CA SER A 72 -20.50 8.32 -17.51
C SER A 72 -21.32 9.59 -17.25
N SER A 73 -22.60 9.54 -17.58
CA SER A 73 -23.57 10.61 -17.26
C SER A 73 -23.67 10.94 -15.76
N ASN A 74 -23.23 10.03 -14.88
CA ASN A 74 -23.19 10.24 -13.43
C ASN A 74 -21.87 10.87 -12.95
N GLY A 75 -20.93 11.18 -13.83
CA GLY A 75 -19.66 11.79 -13.47
C GLY A 75 -18.53 10.84 -13.08
N PHE A 76 -18.76 9.52 -13.07
CA PHE A 76 -17.76 8.50 -12.72
C PHE A 76 -17.07 7.90 -13.94
N TYR A 77 -15.83 7.45 -13.78
CA TYR A 77 -15.15 6.71 -14.83
C TYR A 77 -15.86 5.40 -15.17
N VAL A 78 -15.88 5.06 -16.44
CA VAL A 78 -16.47 3.81 -16.95
C VAL A 78 -15.40 2.74 -17.06
N LEU A 79 -15.67 1.53 -16.55
CA LEU A 79 -14.82 0.37 -16.79
C LEU A 79 -15.11 -0.23 -18.17
N ASP A 80 -14.05 -0.66 -18.85
CA ASP A 80 -14.14 -1.27 -20.19
C ASP A 80 -14.38 -2.78 -20.06
N TYR A 81 -15.63 -3.15 -19.85
CA TYR A 81 -16.03 -4.56 -19.77
C TYR A 81 -15.90 -5.28 -21.12
N ASP A 82 -16.10 -4.57 -22.23
CA ASP A 82 -16.04 -5.15 -23.59
C ASP A 82 -14.62 -5.57 -23.98
N ALA A 83 -13.63 -4.81 -23.54
CA ALA A 83 -12.22 -5.17 -23.71
C ALA A 83 -11.78 -6.34 -22.80
N GLY A 84 -12.61 -6.72 -21.81
CA GLY A 84 -12.34 -7.79 -20.86
C GLY A 84 -11.18 -7.48 -19.88
N PHE A 85 -10.75 -8.50 -19.17
CA PHE A 85 -9.65 -8.38 -18.22
C PHE A 85 -8.33 -8.07 -18.90
N LYS A 86 -7.61 -7.09 -18.37
CA LYS A 86 -6.27 -6.66 -18.81
C LYS A 86 -5.24 -6.91 -17.72
N LYS A 87 -4.00 -7.16 -18.13
CA LYS A 87 -2.88 -7.27 -17.20
C LYS A 87 -2.67 -5.92 -16.50
N ASN A 88 -2.75 -5.94 -15.18
CA ASN A 88 -2.51 -4.78 -14.34
C ASN A 88 -1.12 -4.85 -13.69
N SER A 89 -0.81 -5.97 -13.01
CA SER A 89 0.40 -6.14 -12.22
C SER A 89 0.69 -7.63 -11.99
N ASN A 90 1.66 -7.93 -11.13
CA ASN A 90 1.93 -9.28 -10.66
C ASN A 90 1.89 -9.31 -9.13
N ILE A 91 1.38 -10.38 -8.53
CA ILE A 91 1.30 -10.53 -7.06
C ILE A 91 2.64 -10.82 -6.40
N ASN A 92 3.60 -11.37 -7.16
CA ASN A 92 4.89 -11.79 -6.63
C ASN A 92 5.88 -10.62 -6.62
N PRO A 93 6.66 -10.47 -5.54
CA PRO A 93 7.73 -9.48 -5.50
C PRO A 93 8.85 -9.84 -6.47
N SER A 94 9.47 -8.83 -7.08
CA SER A 94 10.67 -9.00 -7.90
C SER A 94 11.92 -9.20 -7.06
N PHE A 95 12.01 -8.48 -5.93
CA PHE A 95 13.16 -8.55 -5.02
C PHE A 95 12.71 -8.59 -3.57
N ILE A 96 13.31 -9.50 -2.81
CA ILE A 96 13.20 -9.57 -1.36
C ILE A 96 14.58 -9.71 -0.74
N GLY A 97 14.77 -9.20 0.45
CA GLY A 97 16.04 -9.38 1.15
C GLY A 97 16.13 -8.62 2.45
N GLY A 98 17.37 -8.53 2.94
CA GLY A 98 17.65 -7.82 4.18
C GLY A 98 19.05 -7.25 4.22
N PHE A 99 19.21 -6.25 5.04
CA PHE A 99 20.47 -5.66 5.42
C PHE A 99 20.64 -5.72 6.93
N ASN A 100 21.74 -6.29 7.39
CA ASN A 100 22.08 -6.33 8.81
C ASN A 100 23.42 -5.65 9.02
N THR A 101 23.54 -4.87 10.09
CA THR A 101 24.78 -4.25 10.48
C THR A 101 24.99 -4.38 11.98
N SER A 102 26.24 -4.66 12.37
CA SER A 102 26.62 -4.88 13.77
C SER A 102 27.84 -4.04 14.11
N PHE A 103 27.73 -3.31 15.21
CA PHE A 103 28.80 -2.49 15.75
C PHE A 103 29.24 -3.05 17.09
N TYR A 104 30.48 -3.40 17.19
CA TYR A 104 31.13 -3.86 18.42
C TYR A 104 32.06 -2.77 18.91
N TYR A 105 31.88 -2.34 20.15
CA TYR A 105 32.77 -1.38 20.78
C TYR A 105 33.05 -1.83 22.22
N LYS A 106 34.28 -2.30 22.46
CA LYS A 106 34.66 -2.90 23.76
C LYS A 106 33.64 -3.99 24.15
N ASN A 107 32.90 -3.76 25.21
CA ASN A 107 31.91 -4.70 25.77
C ASN A 107 30.49 -4.51 25.22
N PHE A 108 30.28 -3.50 24.37
CA PHE A 108 28.99 -3.24 23.74
C PHE A 108 28.91 -3.87 22.36
N ASN A 109 27.72 -4.38 22.03
CA ASN A 109 27.36 -4.79 20.68
C ASN A 109 25.99 -4.22 20.34
N ILE A 110 25.86 -3.59 19.19
CA ILE A 110 24.63 -3.06 18.63
C ILE A 110 24.39 -3.73 17.29
N ASN A 111 23.24 -4.39 17.14
CA ASN A 111 22.81 -5.01 15.90
C ASN A 111 21.58 -4.26 15.36
N LEU A 112 21.58 -3.94 14.07
CA LEU A 112 20.45 -3.33 13.36
C LEU A 112 20.09 -4.23 12.18
N GLY A 113 18.81 -4.59 12.08
CA GLY A 113 18.27 -5.40 11.01
C GLY A 113 17.21 -4.65 10.21
N PHE A 114 17.29 -4.76 8.90
CA PHE A 114 16.35 -4.16 7.94
C PHE A 114 15.91 -5.23 6.96
N ASP A 115 14.62 -5.23 6.65
CA ASP A 115 14.05 -6.03 5.57
C ASP A 115 13.53 -5.14 4.46
N TYR A 116 13.60 -5.61 3.25
CA TYR A 116 13.01 -4.94 2.11
C TYR A 116 12.31 -5.91 1.18
N LYS A 117 11.27 -5.41 0.53
CA LYS A 117 10.52 -6.06 -0.53
C LYS A 117 10.19 -5.04 -1.60
N PHE A 118 10.45 -5.37 -2.86
CA PHE A 118 10.11 -4.55 -4.01
C PHE A 118 9.38 -5.36 -5.05
N GLY A 119 8.36 -4.76 -5.66
CA GLY A 119 7.44 -5.42 -6.57
C GLY A 119 6.35 -6.19 -5.82
N GLY A 120 5.48 -6.78 -6.59
CA GLY A 120 4.25 -7.39 -6.10
C GLY A 120 3.12 -6.38 -5.98
N ALA A 121 1.91 -6.89 -6.11
CA ALA A 121 0.68 -6.14 -5.95
C ALA A 121 -0.05 -6.56 -4.68
N LEU A 122 -0.75 -5.62 -4.06
CA LEU A 122 -1.59 -5.85 -2.90
C LEU A 122 -2.94 -5.15 -3.09
N LEU A 123 -4.01 -5.93 -3.00
CA LEU A 123 -5.36 -5.43 -2.88
C LEU A 123 -5.65 -5.16 -1.41
N SER A 124 -6.06 -3.94 -1.08
CA SER A 124 -6.39 -3.59 0.28
C SER A 124 -7.84 -3.18 0.42
N MET A 125 -8.64 -4.08 0.94
CA MET A 125 -10.03 -3.80 1.29
C MET A 125 -10.11 -2.86 2.49
N SER A 126 -9.15 -2.92 3.42
CA SER A 126 -9.10 -1.96 4.53
C SER A 126 -8.91 -0.53 4.04
N ASN A 127 -8.00 -0.27 3.08
CA ASN A 127 -7.87 1.06 2.48
C ASN A 127 -9.12 1.49 1.73
N TYR A 128 -9.75 0.57 1.00
CA TYR A 128 -10.99 0.81 0.31
C TYR A 128 -12.06 1.36 1.27
N TYR A 129 -12.28 0.68 2.40
CA TYR A 129 -13.23 1.13 3.43
C TYR A 129 -12.77 2.41 4.16
N LEU A 130 -11.48 2.54 4.47
CA LEU A 130 -10.97 3.73 5.15
C LEU A 130 -11.15 4.99 4.29
N ILE A 131 -10.85 4.90 3.00
CA ILE A 131 -11.01 6.00 2.05
C ILE A 131 -12.51 6.27 1.82
N GLY A 132 -13.29 5.24 1.50
CA GLY A 132 -14.71 5.36 1.20
C GLY A 132 -15.53 5.92 2.35
N ASN A 133 -15.21 5.55 3.59
CA ASN A 133 -15.86 6.09 4.79
C ASN A 133 -15.23 7.40 5.30
N GLY A 134 -14.22 7.92 4.60
CA GLY A 134 -13.61 9.19 4.97
C GLY A 134 -12.76 9.14 6.24
N LEU A 135 -12.22 7.98 6.61
CA LEU A 135 -11.45 7.74 7.82
C LEU A 135 -9.94 7.87 7.63
N SER A 136 -9.49 8.14 6.42
CA SER A 136 -8.08 8.32 6.09
C SER A 136 -7.79 9.70 5.50
N LYS A 137 -6.53 10.14 5.57
CA LYS A 137 -6.10 11.41 4.98
C LYS A 137 -6.20 11.43 3.45
N GLU A 138 -6.18 10.27 2.80
CA GLU A 138 -6.36 10.12 1.35
C GLU A 138 -7.77 10.52 0.90
N SER A 139 -8.72 10.60 1.82
CA SER A 139 -10.08 11.09 1.56
C SER A 139 -10.30 12.56 1.91
N LEU A 140 -9.25 13.31 2.28
CA LEU A 140 -9.35 14.77 2.54
C LEU A 140 -9.47 15.63 1.28
N PRO A 141 -8.84 15.29 0.12
CA PRO A 141 -8.97 16.10 -1.09
C PRO A 141 -10.45 16.35 -1.42
N TYR A 142 -10.72 17.54 -1.88
CA TYR A 142 -12.03 18.04 -2.34
C TYR A 142 -13.12 18.20 -1.25
N ARG A 143 -12.89 17.88 0.01
CA ARG A 143 -13.90 17.98 1.06
C ARG A 143 -14.33 19.39 1.40
N ASP A 144 -13.51 20.36 1.11
CA ASP A 144 -13.76 21.78 1.30
C ASP A 144 -12.83 22.61 0.40
N GLU A 145 -13.03 23.91 0.36
CA GLU A 145 -12.23 24.86 -0.41
C GLU A 145 -10.73 24.74 -0.10
N LYS A 146 -10.37 24.61 1.18
CA LYS A 146 -8.98 24.48 1.63
C LYS A 146 -8.29 23.22 1.07
N HIS A 147 -9.06 22.17 0.84
CA HIS A 147 -8.58 20.92 0.27
C HIS A 147 -8.86 20.80 -1.24
N GLY A 148 -9.14 21.91 -1.92
CA GLY A 148 -9.31 21.96 -3.37
C GLY A 148 -10.73 21.64 -3.88
N GLY A 149 -11.71 21.63 -2.99
CA GLY A 149 -13.11 21.47 -3.37
C GLY A 149 -13.63 22.66 -4.21
N LEU A 150 -14.38 22.38 -5.25
CA LEU A 150 -15.04 23.38 -6.10
C LEU A 150 -16.33 23.87 -5.45
N ALA A 151 -16.63 25.15 -5.60
CA ALA A 151 -17.92 25.68 -5.19
C ALA A 151 -18.99 25.39 -6.23
N TYR A 152 -20.15 24.94 -5.77
CA TYR A 152 -21.32 24.73 -6.60
C TYR A 152 -22.62 24.93 -5.81
N TYR A 153 -23.74 25.12 -6.53
CA TYR A 153 -25.08 25.03 -5.97
C TYR A 153 -25.91 24.00 -6.75
N ILE A 154 -27.00 23.54 -6.17
CA ILE A 154 -27.92 22.60 -6.81
C ILE A 154 -29.11 23.45 -7.34
N ASN A 155 -29.39 23.39 -8.65
CA ASN A 155 -30.49 24.09 -9.26
C ASN A 155 -31.83 23.33 -9.11
N GLU A 156 -32.93 23.92 -9.54
CA GLU A 156 -34.28 23.31 -9.52
C GLU A 156 -34.37 21.97 -10.27
N GLN A 157 -33.51 21.74 -11.26
CA GLN A 157 -33.39 20.48 -12.00
C GLN A 157 -32.48 19.44 -11.33
N ASN A 158 -32.02 19.67 -10.10
CA ASN A 158 -31.06 18.85 -9.36
C ASN A 158 -29.69 18.73 -10.04
N VAL A 159 -29.32 19.71 -10.86
CA VAL A 159 -27.99 19.77 -11.47
C VAL A 159 -27.07 20.60 -10.58
N LYS A 160 -25.83 20.12 -10.37
CA LYS A 160 -24.77 20.87 -9.70
C LYS A 160 -24.18 21.88 -10.67
N VAL A 161 -24.30 23.16 -10.35
CA VAL A 161 -23.85 24.28 -11.18
C VAL A 161 -22.68 24.97 -10.49
N PRO A 162 -21.53 25.15 -11.15
CA PRO A 162 -20.38 25.81 -10.54
C PRO A 162 -20.70 27.28 -10.21
N CYS A 163 -20.16 27.77 -9.13
CA CYS A 163 -20.30 29.17 -8.71
C CYS A 163 -19.03 29.64 -7.99
N GLU A 164 -19.04 30.91 -7.55
CA GLU A 164 -17.95 31.45 -6.74
C GLU A 164 -17.98 30.89 -5.29
N HIS A 165 -16.81 30.84 -4.66
CA HIS A 165 -16.66 30.50 -3.25
C HIS A 165 -17.21 31.62 -2.35
N ASN A 166 -18.49 31.58 -2.08
CA ASN A 166 -19.17 32.50 -1.16
C ASN A 166 -20.23 31.77 -0.34
N THR A 167 -20.78 32.42 0.65
CA THR A 167 -21.81 31.86 1.54
C THR A 167 -23.24 32.12 1.06
N THR A 168 -23.42 32.97 0.06
CA THR A 168 -24.72 33.33 -0.49
C THR A 168 -24.94 32.58 -1.79
N ALA A 169 -25.98 31.77 -1.82
CA ALA A 169 -26.34 31.04 -3.04
C ALA A 169 -26.84 31.96 -4.14
N PRO A 170 -26.51 31.68 -5.41
CA PRO A 170 -27.07 32.37 -6.54
C PRO A 170 -28.60 32.20 -6.64
N ALA A 171 -29.26 33.11 -7.37
CA ALA A 171 -30.65 32.94 -7.71
C ALA A 171 -30.86 31.64 -8.50
N GLY A 172 -31.90 30.87 -8.12
CA GLY A 172 -32.16 29.53 -8.70
C GLY A 172 -31.52 28.37 -7.97
N ALA A 173 -30.82 28.60 -6.86
CA ALA A 173 -30.40 27.56 -5.97
C ALA A 173 -31.59 26.96 -5.22
N LYS A 174 -31.81 25.64 -5.38
CA LYS A 174 -32.98 24.92 -4.85
C LYS A 174 -33.09 24.98 -3.32
N ASP A 175 -31.95 24.87 -2.63
CA ASP A 175 -31.87 24.83 -1.17
C ASP A 175 -31.22 26.06 -0.54
N ASN A 176 -31.01 27.11 -1.34
CA ASN A 176 -30.36 28.35 -0.95
C ASN A 176 -28.97 28.16 -0.31
N ARG A 177 -28.20 27.18 -0.81
CA ARG A 177 -26.87 26.82 -0.31
C ARG A 177 -25.81 26.86 -1.40
N VAL A 178 -24.58 27.17 -0.98
CA VAL A 178 -23.36 26.91 -1.75
C VAL A 178 -22.62 25.75 -1.07
N TYR A 179 -22.26 24.77 -1.85
CA TYR A 179 -21.43 23.65 -1.45
C TYR A 179 -19.99 23.92 -1.86
N HIS A 180 -19.02 23.44 -1.11
CA HIS A 180 -17.59 23.70 -1.33
C HIS A 180 -16.77 22.42 -1.47
N ASP A 181 -17.46 21.31 -1.73
CA ASP A 181 -16.88 19.96 -1.81
C ASP A 181 -16.98 19.34 -3.21
N GLY A 182 -17.08 20.19 -4.24
CA GLY A 182 -17.18 19.74 -5.62
C GLY A 182 -15.85 19.26 -6.19
N LEU A 183 -15.90 18.28 -7.09
CA LEU A 183 -14.80 17.87 -7.95
C LEU A 183 -15.30 17.46 -9.33
N ILE A 184 -14.42 17.58 -10.34
CA ILE A 184 -14.69 17.13 -11.70
C ILE A 184 -13.58 16.15 -12.07
N LEU A 185 -13.93 14.92 -12.40
CA LEU A 185 -12.95 13.92 -12.83
C LEU A 185 -12.38 14.30 -14.20
N ASN A 186 -11.07 14.18 -14.34
CA ASN A 186 -10.40 14.50 -15.61
C ASN A 186 -10.72 13.44 -16.67
N GLY A 187 -11.31 13.83 -17.77
CA GLY A 187 -11.71 12.93 -18.85
C GLY A 187 -12.70 13.55 -19.81
N VAL A 188 -13.31 12.69 -20.62
CA VAL A 188 -14.32 13.06 -21.62
C VAL A 188 -15.63 12.35 -21.33
N LYS A 189 -16.73 12.98 -21.65
CA LYS A 189 -18.05 12.34 -21.64
C LYS A 189 -18.17 11.35 -22.80
N GLU A 190 -19.19 10.52 -22.80
CA GLU A 190 -19.42 9.52 -23.85
C GLU A 190 -19.58 10.12 -25.25
N ASP A 191 -19.98 11.39 -25.35
CA ASP A 191 -20.10 12.15 -26.60
C ASP A 191 -18.75 12.76 -27.06
N GLY A 192 -17.66 12.52 -26.34
CA GLY A 192 -16.32 13.05 -26.63
C GLY A 192 -16.07 14.47 -26.08
N SER A 193 -17.09 15.16 -25.54
CA SER A 193 -16.89 16.47 -24.94
C SER A 193 -16.15 16.37 -23.61
N LYS A 194 -15.43 17.44 -23.24
CA LYS A 194 -14.73 17.50 -21.94
C LYS A 194 -15.72 17.31 -20.80
N ASN A 195 -15.34 16.50 -19.80
CA ASN A 195 -16.15 16.32 -18.60
C ASN A 195 -16.28 17.64 -17.81
N ASP A 196 -17.52 18.00 -17.48
CA ASP A 196 -17.91 19.16 -16.67
C ASP A 196 -18.86 18.76 -15.53
N ILE A 197 -19.09 17.46 -15.32
CA ILE A 197 -20.01 16.95 -14.33
C ILE A 197 -19.37 17.07 -12.95
N ILE A 198 -20.00 17.81 -12.05
CA ILE A 198 -19.54 17.98 -10.68
C ILE A 198 -20.04 16.81 -9.83
N LEU A 199 -19.11 16.14 -9.16
CA LEU A 199 -19.35 15.22 -8.05
C LEU A 199 -19.13 15.97 -6.74
N SER A 200 -19.85 15.62 -5.68
CA SER A 200 -19.43 15.97 -4.32
C SER A 200 -18.32 15.03 -3.85
N ALA A 201 -17.51 15.47 -2.92
CA ALA A 201 -16.52 14.59 -2.28
C ALA A 201 -17.19 13.36 -1.64
N TYR A 202 -18.39 13.51 -1.09
CA TYR A 202 -19.17 12.40 -0.56
C TYR A 202 -19.52 11.38 -1.64
N GLU A 203 -20.07 11.81 -2.79
CA GLU A 203 -20.38 10.90 -3.92
C GLU A 203 -19.11 10.18 -4.40
N TYR A 204 -18.02 10.93 -4.58
CA TYR A 204 -16.76 10.34 -5.04
C TYR A 204 -16.24 9.26 -4.08
N TYR A 205 -16.09 9.60 -2.80
CA TYR A 205 -15.48 8.66 -1.86
C TYR A 205 -16.44 7.56 -1.43
N SER A 206 -17.71 7.86 -1.13
CA SER A 206 -18.62 6.87 -0.59
C SER A 206 -19.27 5.98 -1.66
N THR A 207 -19.55 6.51 -2.84
CA THR A 207 -20.24 5.74 -3.89
C THR A 207 -19.24 5.10 -4.85
N PHE A 208 -18.27 5.88 -5.34
CA PHE A 208 -17.32 5.40 -6.33
C PHE A 208 -16.20 4.52 -5.75
N ILE A 209 -15.72 4.85 -4.54
CA ILE A 209 -14.62 4.13 -3.89
C ILE A 209 -15.13 3.01 -2.98
N HIS A 210 -16.27 3.22 -2.31
CA HIS A 210 -16.80 2.32 -1.28
C HIS A 210 -17.95 1.44 -1.76
N ASP A 211 -18.55 1.69 -2.91
CA ASP A 211 -19.64 0.87 -3.43
C ASP A 211 -19.14 -0.53 -3.83
N MET A 212 -19.41 -1.50 -2.95
CA MET A 212 -19.01 -2.89 -3.10
C MET A 212 -19.78 -3.63 -4.21
N SER A 213 -20.85 -3.05 -4.75
CA SER A 213 -21.57 -3.61 -5.88
C SER A 213 -20.85 -3.36 -7.20
N ALA A 214 -19.94 -2.38 -7.22
CA ALA A 214 -19.08 -2.11 -8.35
C ALA A 214 -17.85 -3.00 -8.35
N ASP A 215 -17.37 -3.34 -9.55
CA ASP A 215 -16.12 -4.08 -9.71
C ASP A 215 -14.94 -3.31 -9.12
N LEU A 216 -13.96 -4.04 -8.59
CA LEU A 216 -12.74 -3.45 -8.05
C LEU A 216 -12.08 -2.54 -9.09
N GLN A 217 -11.88 -1.28 -8.72
CA GLN A 217 -11.24 -0.31 -9.59
C GLN A 217 -9.73 -0.59 -9.70
N PRO A 218 -9.11 -0.42 -10.89
CA PRO A 218 -7.68 -0.63 -11.06
C PRO A 218 -6.82 0.20 -10.09
N ASP A 219 -7.31 1.38 -9.71
CA ASP A 219 -6.61 2.30 -8.79
C ASP A 219 -6.59 1.81 -7.33
N ASN A 220 -7.35 0.75 -6.98
CA ASN A 220 -7.36 0.13 -5.65
C ASN A 220 -6.28 -0.95 -5.47
N ILE A 221 -5.45 -1.15 -6.50
CA ILE A 221 -4.33 -2.07 -6.46
C ILE A 221 -3.07 -1.29 -6.13
N TYR A 222 -2.43 -1.65 -5.04
CA TYR A 222 -1.25 -0.98 -4.53
C TYR A 222 0.02 -1.78 -4.84
N LYS A 223 1.13 -1.07 -5.07
CA LYS A 223 2.46 -1.70 -4.99
C LYS A 223 2.73 -2.13 -3.56
N ASN A 224 3.28 -3.33 -3.40
CA ASN A 224 3.64 -3.86 -2.07
C ASN A 224 5.14 -3.68 -1.78
N ASP A 225 5.67 -2.51 -2.12
CA ASP A 225 7.06 -2.15 -1.87
C ASP A 225 7.22 -1.62 -0.45
N TYR A 226 8.26 -2.09 0.25
CA TYR A 226 8.62 -1.53 1.56
C TYR A 226 10.09 -1.73 1.93
N ILE A 227 10.55 -0.89 2.86
CA ILE A 227 11.77 -1.06 3.64
C ILE A 227 11.37 -0.92 5.11
N LYS A 228 11.63 -1.96 5.90
CA LYS A 228 11.25 -2.02 7.31
C LYS A 228 12.45 -2.11 8.21
N PHE A 229 12.50 -1.27 9.26
CA PHE A 229 13.44 -1.44 10.35
C PHE A 229 12.94 -2.59 11.23
N ARG A 230 13.52 -3.74 11.02
CA ARG A 230 13.05 -5.02 11.57
C ARG A 230 13.43 -5.19 13.02
N GLU A 231 14.71 -4.94 13.35
CA GLU A 231 15.23 -5.26 14.67
C GLU A 231 16.34 -4.30 15.08
N ILE A 232 16.36 -3.95 16.36
CA ILE A 232 17.53 -3.46 17.06
C ILE A 232 17.80 -4.33 18.26
N GLY A 233 19.07 -4.73 18.42
CA GLY A 233 19.58 -5.43 19.60
C GLY A 233 20.76 -4.68 20.17
N ILE A 234 20.76 -4.43 21.47
CA ILE A 234 21.87 -3.84 22.19
C ILE A 234 22.27 -4.82 23.29
N SER A 235 23.54 -5.22 23.31
CA SER A 235 24.06 -6.09 24.37
C SER A 235 25.31 -5.51 25.00
N TYR A 236 25.44 -5.75 26.29
CA TYR A 236 26.57 -5.35 27.10
C TYR A 236 27.10 -6.55 27.88
N THR A 237 28.33 -6.94 27.60
CA THR A 237 29.02 -8.00 28.35
C THR A 237 29.76 -7.40 29.55
N ILE A 238 29.38 -7.81 30.74
CA ILE A 238 30.01 -7.31 31.98
C ILE A 238 31.48 -7.71 31.99
N PRO A 239 32.40 -6.75 32.34
CA PRO A 239 33.82 -7.03 32.35
C PRO A 239 34.17 -8.24 33.25
N LYS A 240 35.06 -9.11 32.77
CA LYS A 240 35.43 -10.37 33.39
C LYS A 240 35.83 -10.21 34.86
N ARG A 241 36.65 -9.19 35.19
CA ARG A 241 37.06 -8.87 36.56
C ARG A 241 35.91 -8.66 37.57
N ILE A 242 34.71 -8.34 37.08
CA ILE A 242 33.53 -8.14 37.92
C ILE A 242 32.81 -9.46 38.15
N VAL A 243 32.58 -10.22 37.07
CA VAL A 243 31.83 -11.48 37.15
C VAL A 243 32.59 -12.60 37.81
N GLU A 244 33.92 -12.61 37.74
CA GLU A 244 34.80 -13.59 38.43
C GLU A 244 34.65 -13.51 39.95
N LYS A 245 34.36 -12.35 40.54
CA LYS A 245 34.09 -12.23 41.98
C LYS A 245 32.87 -13.05 42.40
N ALA A 246 31.89 -13.24 41.47
CA ALA A 246 30.73 -14.09 41.67
C ALA A 246 30.93 -15.53 41.18
N LYS A 247 32.19 -15.93 40.85
CA LYS A 247 32.52 -17.23 40.27
C LYS A 247 31.80 -17.54 38.96
N LEU A 248 31.51 -16.50 38.17
CA LEU A 248 30.88 -16.61 36.86
C LEU A 248 31.92 -16.39 35.75
N GLN A 249 31.76 -17.07 34.61
CA GLN A 249 32.64 -16.91 33.46
C GLN A 249 32.25 -15.71 32.61
N LYS A 250 30.93 -15.50 32.41
CA LYS A 250 30.41 -14.43 31.57
C LYS A 250 28.99 -14.06 31.96
N VAL A 251 28.69 -12.75 31.96
CA VAL A 251 27.33 -12.24 32.06
C VAL A 251 27.12 -11.23 30.96
N THR A 252 26.06 -11.39 30.19
CA THR A 252 25.65 -10.47 29.09
C THR A 252 24.21 -10.03 29.32
N LEU A 253 24.02 -8.71 29.36
CA LEU A 253 22.70 -8.07 29.35
C LEU A 253 22.32 -7.74 27.90
N THR A 254 21.10 -8.02 27.51
CA THR A 254 20.60 -7.75 26.16
C THR A 254 19.26 -7.04 26.22
N ALA A 255 19.09 -6.01 25.41
CA ALA A 255 17.80 -5.37 25.12
C ALA A 255 17.52 -5.51 23.62
N THR A 256 16.31 -5.90 23.26
CA THR A 256 15.89 -6.07 21.87
C THR A 256 14.57 -5.36 21.61
N ALA A 257 14.41 -4.83 20.42
CA ALA A 257 13.13 -4.36 19.94
C ALA A 257 12.95 -4.81 18.47
N ARG A 258 11.74 -5.28 18.14
CA ARG A 258 11.42 -5.86 16.83
C ARG A 258 10.17 -5.25 16.21
N ASN A 259 10.06 -5.33 14.88
CA ASN A 259 8.95 -4.77 14.08
C ASN A 259 8.72 -3.29 14.33
N LEU A 260 9.79 -2.46 14.31
CA LEU A 260 9.75 -1.11 14.83
C LEU A 260 8.92 -0.17 13.96
N PHE A 261 9.31 0.01 12.72
CA PHE A 261 8.59 0.89 11.77
C PHE A 261 9.06 0.68 10.34
N TYR A 262 8.25 1.15 9.40
CA TYR A 262 8.63 1.24 7.99
C TYR A 262 9.43 2.51 7.75
N LEU A 263 10.62 2.39 7.14
CA LEU A 263 11.38 3.50 6.58
C LEU A 263 10.73 4.01 5.29
N TYR A 264 10.21 3.06 4.51
CA TYR A 264 9.45 3.29 3.29
C TYR A 264 8.34 2.25 3.17
N LYS A 265 7.18 2.68 2.69
CA LYS A 265 6.04 1.81 2.41
C LYS A 265 5.19 2.45 1.32
N ALA A 266 4.94 1.73 0.22
CA ALA A 266 4.14 2.22 -0.90
C ALA A 266 2.64 2.26 -0.57
N ILE A 267 2.14 1.26 0.15
CA ILE A 267 0.72 1.21 0.52
C ILE A 267 0.46 2.06 1.78
N PRO A 268 -0.51 2.99 1.77
CA PRO A 268 -0.84 3.79 2.96
C PRO A 268 -1.61 2.98 4.02
N ASN A 269 -1.76 3.53 5.20
CA ASN A 269 -2.64 3.17 6.32
C ASN A 269 -2.46 1.77 6.92
N ILE A 270 -2.24 0.73 6.14
CA ILE A 270 -2.18 -0.67 6.58
C ILE A 270 -0.73 -1.17 6.73
N ASP A 271 -0.56 -2.30 7.37
CA ASP A 271 0.72 -3.03 7.40
C ASP A 271 0.90 -3.80 6.09
N ALA A 272 1.99 -3.53 5.35
CA ALA A 272 2.31 -4.17 4.07
C ALA A 272 2.57 -5.69 4.17
N GLU A 273 2.71 -6.22 5.38
CA GLU A 273 2.91 -7.65 5.66
C GLU A 273 1.63 -8.36 6.10
N SER A 274 0.55 -7.61 6.40
CA SER A 274 -0.73 -8.20 6.78
C SER A 274 -1.49 -8.63 5.53
N THR A 275 -1.61 -9.92 5.30
CA THR A 275 -2.30 -10.52 4.16
C THR A 275 -3.28 -11.61 4.59
N LEU A 276 -4.25 -11.93 3.74
CA LEU A 276 -5.32 -12.88 4.01
C LEU A 276 -4.81 -14.34 3.97
N GLY A 277 -4.48 -14.91 5.12
CA GLY A 277 -4.09 -16.31 5.23
C GLY A 277 -2.93 -16.66 4.30
N THR A 278 -3.14 -17.56 3.34
CA THR A 278 -2.16 -17.96 2.32
C THR A 278 -2.11 -17.03 1.12
N ASN A 279 -3.04 -16.09 0.98
CA ASN A 279 -3.10 -15.14 -0.12
C ASN A 279 -2.16 -13.95 0.16
N SER A 280 -1.03 -13.90 -0.50
CA SER A 280 -0.03 -12.84 -0.33
C SER A 280 -0.38 -11.51 -1.02
N TYR A 281 -1.51 -11.44 -1.70
CA TYR A 281 -1.95 -10.30 -2.52
C TYR A 281 -3.25 -9.64 -2.06
N GLU A 282 -3.89 -10.15 -0.99
CA GLU A 282 -5.10 -9.57 -0.41
C GLU A 282 -4.89 -9.19 1.05
N GLU A 283 -5.38 -8.03 1.41
CA GLU A 283 -5.48 -7.56 2.79
C GLU A 283 -6.92 -7.15 3.08
N TYR A 284 -7.48 -7.66 4.18
CA TYR A 284 -8.82 -7.35 4.63
C TYR A 284 -8.93 -7.44 6.15
N SER A 285 -8.94 -6.28 6.80
CA SER A 285 -9.16 -6.13 8.26
C SER A 285 -8.21 -6.95 9.14
N PHE A 286 -6.97 -7.20 8.71
CA PHE A 286 -6.00 -7.91 9.52
C PHE A 286 -5.33 -6.99 10.53
N PHE A 287 -5.06 -7.55 11.70
CA PHE A 287 -4.27 -6.85 12.69
C PHE A 287 -2.84 -6.63 12.15
N PRO A 288 -2.31 -5.40 12.30
CA PRO A 288 -0.93 -5.13 11.95
C PRO A 288 0.03 -5.97 12.81
N SER A 289 1.21 -6.22 12.27
CA SER A 289 2.27 -6.90 13.03
C SER A 289 2.61 -6.13 14.31
N THR A 290 2.75 -6.86 15.42
CA THR A 290 3.03 -6.27 16.73
C THR A 290 4.50 -5.88 16.87
N ARG A 291 4.77 -4.77 17.54
CA ARG A 291 6.11 -4.46 18.06
C ARG A 291 6.38 -5.27 19.30
N SER A 292 7.59 -5.78 19.44
CA SER A 292 7.99 -6.49 20.65
C SER A 292 9.26 -5.88 21.23
N PHE A 293 9.32 -5.84 22.57
CA PHE A 293 10.47 -5.38 23.34
C PHE A 293 10.86 -6.48 24.30
N GLY A 294 12.14 -6.75 24.41
CA GLY A 294 12.65 -7.81 25.27
C GLY A 294 13.90 -7.36 26.03
N ILE A 295 14.04 -7.87 27.23
CA ILE A 295 15.26 -7.76 28.02
C ILE A 295 15.71 -9.20 28.36
N GLY A 296 16.99 -9.49 28.23
CA GLY A 296 17.57 -10.78 28.50
C GLY A 296 18.85 -10.67 29.33
N VAL A 297 19.08 -11.67 30.14
CA VAL A 297 20.34 -11.87 30.87
C VAL A 297 20.84 -13.26 30.53
N SER A 298 22.07 -13.36 30.01
CA SER A 298 22.75 -14.64 29.75
C SER A 298 23.90 -14.77 30.75
N VAL A 299 23.93 -15.88 31.47
CA VAL A 299 24.95 -16.19 32.47
C VAL A 299 25.64 -17.50 32.11
N SER A 300 26.96 -17.49 32.11
CA SER A 300 27.80 -18.68 31.97
C SER A 300 28.58 -18.91 33.25
N PHE A 301 28.63 -20.16 33.71
CA PHE A 301 29.27 -20.59 34.95
C PHE A 301 30.60 -21.27 34.66
#